data_58309fd885313df1aa03eb95f0307240
#
_entry.id   58309fd885313df1aa03eb95f0307240
#
_cell.length_a   1.000
_cell.length_b   1.000
_cell.length_c   1.000
_cell.angle_alpha   90.00
_cell.angle_beta   90.00
_cell.angle_gamma   90.00
#
_symmetry.space_group_name_H-M   'P 1'
#
loop_
_entity.id
_entity.type
_entity.pdbx_description
1 polymer ?
#
loop_
_entity_poly.entity_id
_entity_poly.type
_entity_poly.pdbx_seq_one_letter_code
_entity_poly.pdbx_strand_id
1 'polypeptide(L)'
;RVAAPPRLPRGYSEDATSSRSTERTRRRARRCTAPLAGDLEWSIVYVGSADDNSRDQTLVEVEVGPVPAGTSRFELVGDAPNPTLIPPDDLMGVTVVLVCCGYVGQEFLRIGYYVNNEAPEGVEPTVQSVVRTLLADQPRVTRLDIDWSVPPPPEEE
;
A
#
# COMPACT_ATOMS: atom_id res chain seq x y z
N ARG A 1 12.68 9.19 -18.12
CA ARG A 1 13.27 9.50 -16.80
C ARG A 1 12.29 9.02 -15.77
N VAL A 2 12.62 7.96 -15.07
CA VAL A 2 11.86 7.56 -13.88
C VAL A 2 11.97 8.72 -12.90
N ALA A 3 10.86 9.31 -12.51
CA ALA A 3 10.85 10.34 -11.49
C ALA A 3 11.46 9.76 -10.21
N ALA A 4 12.40 10.48 -9.61
CA ALA A 4 12.94 10.10 -8.32
C ALA A 4 11.81 10.05 -7.28
N PRO A 5 11.83 9.11 -6.34
CA PRO A 5 10.82 9.05 -5.30
C PRO A 5 10.77 10.38 -4.53
N PRO A 6 9.59 10.83 -4.10
CA PRO A 6 9.48 12.05 -3.31
C PRO A 6 10.34 11.91 -2.06
N ARG A 7 11.16 12.93 -1.79
CA ARG A 7 11.95 13.00 -0.56
C ARG A 7 11.02 13.22 0.62
N LEU A 8 11.11 12.34 1.60
CA LEU A 8 10.47 12.50 2.89
C LEU A 8 10.91 13.82 3.56
N PRO A 9 10.00 14.52 4.23
CA PRO A 9 10.38 15.73 4.98
C PRO A 9 11.38 15.37 6.08
N ARG A 10 12.41 16.19 6.22
CA ARG A 10 13.40 16.10 7.31
C ARG A 10 12.70 16.34 8.64
N GLY A 11 12.68 15.33 9.50
CA GLY A 11 12.18 15.51 10.87
C GLY A 11 11.70 14.22 11.55
N TYR A 12 12.05 13.08 11.04
CA TYR A 12 11.78 11.82 11.75
C TYR A 12 12.97 11.47 12.64
N SER A 13 12.81 11.63 13.94
CA SER A 13 13.77 11.14 14.92
C SER A 13 13.64 9.62 15.03
N GLU A 14 14.76 8.93 14.92
CA GLU A 14 14.91 7.49 15.03
C GLU A 14 14.79 6.97 16.48
N ASP A 15 13.74 7.36 17.20
CA ASP A 15 13.49 6.85 18.54
C ASP A 15 12.05 6.37 18.71
N ALA A 16 11.59 5.55 17.78
CA ALA A 16 10.46 4.69 18.02
C ALA A 16 10.91 3.25 17.80
N THR A 17 10.97 2.54 18.89
CA THR A 17 11.26 1.13 19.01
C THR A 17 10.76 0.36 17.80
N SER A 18 11.72 0.03 16.97
CA SER A 18 11.77 -0.96 15.92
C SER A 18 10.57 -1.90 15.81
N SER A 19 9.54 -1.51 15.12
CA SER A 19 8.82 -2.48 14.32
C SER A 19 9.60 -2.63 13.01
N ARG A 20 10.49 -3.60 12.96
CA ARG A 20 11.20 -4.01 11.75
C ARG A 20 10.18 -4.64 10.79
N SER A 21 9.40 -3.85 10.12
CA SER A 21 8.68 -4.30 8.94
C SER A 21 8.93 -3.37 7.77
N THR A 22 10.19 -3.12 7.50
CA THR A 22 10.66 -2.78 6.16
C THR A 22 10.74 -4.07 5.37
N GLU A 23 9.64 -4.79 5.30
CA GLU A 23 9.60 -5.96 4.44
C GLU A 23 9.43 -5.47 3.01
N ARG A 24 10.57 -5.43 2.33
CA ARG A 24 10.65 -5.15 0.90
C ARG A 24 9.79 -6.18 0.17
N THR A 25 8.57 -5.84 -0.15
CA THR A 25 7.76 -6.63 -1.07
C THR A 25 8.41 -6.56 -2.45
N ARG A 26 9.35 -7.47 -2.70
CA ARG A 26 9.94 -7.67 -4.02
C ARG A 26 8.89 -8.29 -4.91
N ARG A 27 8.21 -7.46 -5.70
CA ARG A 27 7.25 -7.94 -6.68
C ARG A 27 7.88 -8.16 -8.03
N ARG A 28 7.48 -9.26 -8.66
CA ARG A 28 7.69 -9.47 -10.09
C ARG A 28 6.96 -8.34 -10.83
N ALA A 29 7.72 -7.39 -11.35
CA ALA A 29 7.20 -6.38 -12.23
C ALA A 29 6.50 -7.06 -13.43
N ARG A 30 5.30 -6.60 -13.76
CA ARG A 30 4.64 -7.02 -14.98
C ARG A 30 5.29 -6.34 -16.16
N ARG A 31 5.45 -7.11 -17.21
CA ARG A 31 5.97 -6.59 -18.48
C ARG A 31 4.86 -5.79 -19.17
N CYS A 32 5.09 -4.53 -19.39
CA CYS A 32 4.27 -3.70 -20.23
C CYS A 32 4.61 -3.98 -21.70
N THR A 33 3.61 -4.29 -22.52
CA THR A 33 3.83 -4.64 -23.94
C THR A 33 3.94 -3.42 -24.84
N ALA A 34 3.39 -2.28 -24.41
CA ALA A 34 3.46 -1.00 -25.10
C ALA A 34 3.50 0.14 -24.08
N PRO A 35 4.07 1.31 -24.43
CA PRO A 35 4.02 2.46 -23.54
C PRO A 35 2.58 2.86 -23.21
N LEU A 36 2.31 3.24 -21.95
CA LEU A 36 1.02 3.77 -21.56
C LEU A 36 0.94 5.26 -21.85
N ALA A 37 -0.25 5.74 -22.21
CA ALA A 37 -0.50 7.15 -22.46
C ALA A 37 -0.58 7.98 -21.17
N GLY A 38 -0.92 7.35 -20.06
CA GLY A 38 -1.04 7.96 -18.73
C GLY A 38 -0.24 7.22 -17.68
N ASP A 39 -0.22 7.79 -16.50
CA ASP A 39 0.47 7.25 -15.34
C ASP A 39 -0.35 6.13 -14.68
N LEU A 40 0.32 5.30 -13.93
CA LEU A 40 -0.31 4.30 -13.07
C LEU A 40 -0.53 4.89 -11.68
N GLU A 41 -1.74 4.72 -11.18
CA GLU A 41 -2.17 5.14 -9.85
C GLU A 41 -1.92 4.00 -8.86
N TRP A 42 -0.99 4.19 -7.93
CA TRP A 42 -0.69 3.19 -6.90
C TRP A 42 -1.11 3.67 -5.53
N SER A 43 -1.71 2.78 -4.75
CA SER A 43 -2.09 3.07 -3.37
C SER A 43 -1.86 1.88 -2.45
N ILE A 44 -1.64 2.19 -1.17
CA ILE A 44 -1.65 1.20 -0.09
C ILE A 44 -2.76 1.60 0.87
N VAL A 45 -3.64 0.65 1.16
CA VAL A 45 -4.77 0.84 2.07
C VAL A 45 -4.68 -0.16 3.21
N TYR A 46 -4.78 0.34 4.44
CA TYR A 46 -4.91 -0.49 5.64
C TYR A 46 -6.38 -0.63 6.01
N VAL A 47 -6.87 -1.85 6.10
CA VAL A 47 -8.24 -2.14 6.53
C VAL A 47 -8.30 -2.03 8.04
N GLY A 48 -8.84 -0.94 8.55
CA GLY A 48 -8.92 -0.67 9.99
C GLY A 48 -9.96 -1.52 10.72
N SER A 49 -11.03 -1.88 10.02
CA SER A 49 -12.07 -2.78 10.53
C SER A 49 -12.66 -3.62 9.40
N ALA A 50 -12.85 -4.89 9.63
CA ALA A 50 -13.48 -5.79 8.65
C ALA A 50 -14.96 -5.47 8.43
N ASP A 51 -15.61 -4.87 9.44
CA ASP A 51 -17.05 -4.60 9.45
C ASP A 51 -17.41 -3.17 9.00
N ASP A 52 -16.43 -2.28 8.91
CA ASP A 52 -16.64 -0.87 8.62
C ASP A 52 -15.58 -0.29 7.68
N ASN A 53 -15.93 -0.20 6.40
CA ASN A 53 -15.06 0.35 5.36
C ASN A 53 -14.69 1.83 5.59
N SER A 54 -15.45 2.56 6.41
CA SER A 54 -15.10 3.94 6.75
C SER A 54 -13.84 4.05 7.62
N ARG A 55 -13.36 2.93 8.13
CA ARG A 55 -12.12 2.81 8.91
C ARG A 55 -10.90 2.47 8.06
N ASP A 56 -11.08 2.27 6.77
CA ASP A 56 -9.95 2.07 5.86
C ASP A 56 -9.07 3.32 5.80
N GLN A 57 -7.76 3.11 5.87
CA GLN A 57 -6.80 4.20 5.84
C GLN A 57 -5.92 4.07 4.59
N THR A 58 -5.94 5.09 3.75
CA THR A 58 -4.98 5.19 2.64
C THR A 58 -3.64 5.64 3.21
N LEU A 59 -2.65 4.75 3.19
CA LEU A 59 -1.33 5.00 3.75
C LEU A 59 -0.42 5.76 2.79
N VAL A 60 -0.61 5.54 1.50
CA VAL A 60 0.09 6.25 0.43
C VAL A 60 -0.71 6.15 -0.85
N GLU A 61 -0.67 7.19 -1.63
CA GLU A 61 -1.22 7.26 -2.98
C GLU A 61 -0.24 8.03 -3.87
N VAL A 62 0.17 7.42 -4.97
CA VAL A 62 1.15 8.01 -5.89
C VAL A 62 0.83 7.66 -7.33
N GLU A 63 1.14 8.58 -8.22
CA GLU A 63 1.13 8.35 -9.66
C GLU A 63 2.55 8.04 -10.13
N VAL A 64 2.69 7.00 -10.93
CA VAL A 64 3.97 6.53 -11.45
C VAL A 64 3.93 6.51 -12.97
N GLY A 65 4.75 7.32 -13.56
CA GLY A 65 4.91 7.42 -15.01
C GLY A 65 6.08 8.30 -15.44
N PRO A 66 6.31 8.40 -16.72
CA PRO A 66 5.70 7.61 -17.80
C PRO A 66 6.08 6.13 -17.73
N VAL A 67 5.17 5.25 -18.14
CA VAL A 67 5.38 3.80 -18.14
C VAL A 67 5.81 3.34 -19.52
N PRO A 68 7.11 3.03 -19.73
CA PRO A 68 7.59 2.54 -21.01
C PRO A 68 7.22 1.06 -21.23
N ALA A 69 7.31 0.61 -22.46
CA ALA A 69 7.28 -0.82 -22.75
C ALA A 69 8.44 -1.54 -22.03
N GLY A 70 8.20 -2.77 -21.58
CA GLY A 70 9.18 -3.58 -20.89
C GLY A 70 8.87 -3.75 -19.41
N THR A 71 9.92 -3.99 -18.62
CA THR A 71 9.83 -4.22 -17.18
C THR A 71 10.38 -3.02 -16.42
N SER A 72 9.55 -2.44 -15.56
CA SER A 72 9.93 -1.36 -14.67
C SER A 72 9.86 -1.81 -13.23
N ARG A 73 10.68 -1.21 -12.38
CA ARG A 73 10.70 -1.46 -10.94
C ARG A 73 10.71 -0.13 -10.20
N PHE A 74 9.95 -0.06 -9.11
CA PHE A 74 10.00 1.05 -8.18
C PHE A 74 9.72 0.55 -6.78
N GLU A 75 9.96 1.38 -5.79
CA GLU A 75 9.65 1.12 -4.38
C GLU A 75 8.47 2.00 -3.95
N LEU A 76 7.45 1.36 -3.40
CA LEU A 76 6.29 2.03 -2.84
C LEU A 76 6.37 1.94 -1.31
N VAL A 77 6.45 3.09 -0.65
CA VAL A 77 6.56 3.22 0.80
C VAL A 77 5.36 3.99 1.32
N GLY A 78 4.63 3.38 2.25
CA GLY A 78 3.53 4.02 2.98
C GLY A 78 3.88 4.22 4.44
N ASP A 79 3.26 5.20 5.05
CA ASP A 79 3.32 5.41 6.49
C ASP A 79 2.53 4.32 7.23
N ALA A 80 2.84 4.13 8.52
CA ALA A 80 2.04 3.27 9.36
C ALA A 80 0.62 3.84 9.54
N PRO A 81 -0.40 2.99 9.72
CA PRO A 81 -1.75 3.47 9.96
C PRO A 81 -1.83 4.27 11.27
N ASN A 82 -2.72 5.25 11.29
CA ASN A 82 -2.99 6.02 12.49
C ASN A 82 -3.76 5.15 13.50
N PRO A 83 -3.15 4.80 14.65
CA PRO A 83 -3.78 3.89 15.61
C PRO A 83 -5.02 4.50 16.29
N THR A 84 -5.15 5.82 16.32
CA THR A 84 -6.32 6.49 16.92
C THR A 84 -7.58 6.30 16.09
N LEU A 85 -7.47 5.94 14.83
CA LEU A 85 -8.59 5.67 13.92
C LEU A 85 -8.97 4.19 13.87
N ILE A 86 -8.20 3.33 14.52
CA ILE A 86 -8.50 1.90 14.62
C ILE A 86 -9.40 1.68 15.85
N PRO A 87 -10.59 1.05 15.68
CA PRO A 87 -11.42 0.71 16.83
C PRO A 87 -10.65 -0.17 17.82
N PRO A 88 -10.83 0.00 19.14
CA PRO A 88 -10.12 -0.81 20.14
C PRO A 88 -10.29 -2.32 19.97
N ASP A 89 -11.46 -2.76 19.52
CA ASP A 89 -11.75 -4.17 19.26
C ASP A 89 -11.01 -4.73 18.04
N ASP A 90 -10.60 -3.86 17.13
CA ASP A 90 -9.85 -4.21 15.91
C ASP A 90 -8.33 -3.98 16.03
N LEU A 91 -7.86 -3.56 17.20
CA LEU A 91 -6.43 -3.33 17.45
C LEU A 91 -5.63 -4.64 17.38
N MET A 92 -6.22 -5.71 17.87
CA MET A 92 -5.67 -7.07 17.88
C MET A 92 -6.33 -7.94 16.82
N GLY A 93 -5.63 -8.99 16.40
CA GLY A 93 -6.15 -9.96 15.47
C GLY A 93 -5.64 -9.75 14.04
N VAL A 94 -6.36 -10.31 13.10
CA VAL A 94 -5.97 -10.34 11.69
C VAL A 94 -6.74 -9.29 10.90
N THR A 95 -6.00 -8.52 10.10
CA THR A 95 -6.57 -7.60 9.12
C THR A 95 -5.84 -7.75 7.79
N VAL A 96 -6.04 -6.81 6.87
CA VAL A 96 -5.49 -6.85 5.51
C VAL A 96 -4.90 -5.49 5.16
N VAL A 97 -3.76 -5.51 4.49
CA VAL A 97 -3.22 -4.38 3.73
C VAL A 97 -3.44 -4.64 2.26
N LEU A 98 -4.01 -3.68 1.57
CA LEU A 98 -4.30 -3.75 0.14
C LEU A 98 -3.29 -2.88 -0.62
N VAL A 99 -2.65 -3.44 -1.62
CA VAL A 99 -1.88 -2.69 -2.61
C VAL A 99 -2.70 -2.67 -3.89
N CYS A 100 -3.12 -1.49 -4.29
CA CYS A 100 -3.98 -1.30 -5.44
C CYS A 100 -3.23 -0.58 -6.55
N CYS A 101 -3.54 -0.92 -7.79
CA CYS A 101 -3.05 -0.22 -8.96
C CYS A 101 -4.19 0.04 -9.93
N GLY A 102 -4.29 1.28 -10.38
CA GLY A 102 -5.28 1.74 -11.33
C GLY A 102 -4.65 2.46 -12.53
N TYR A 103 -5.45 2.65 -13.55
CA TYR A 103 -5.15 3.43 -14.72
C TYR A 103 -6.38 4.25 -15.11
N VAL A 104 -6.22 5.55 -15.15
CA VAL A 104 -7.31 6.50 -15.47
C VAL A 104 -8.57 6.21 -14.63
N GLY A 105 -8.41 6.12 -13.31
CA GLY A 105 -9.50 5.86 -12.37
C GLY A 105 -10.07 4.44 -12.39
N GLN A 106 -9.48 3.51 -13.15
CA GLN A 106 -9.92 2.13 -13.24
C GLN A 106 -8.93 1.21 -12.51
N GLU A 107 -9.34 0.61 -11.42
CA GLU A 107 -8.52 -0.36 -10.70
C GLU A 107 -8.44 -1.67 -11.49
N PHE A 108 -7.23 -2.11 -11.83
CA PHE A 108 -7.00 -3.38 -12.54
C PHE A 108 -6.23 -4.41 -11.73
N LEU A 109 -5.62 -4.00 -10.63
CA LEU A 109 -4.83 -4.87 -9.79
C LEU A 109 -5.05 -4.54 -8.32
N ARG A 110 -5.36 -5.57 -7.54
CA ARG A 110 -5.46 -5.49 -6.09
C ARG A 110 -4.71 -6.64 -5.47
N ILE A 111 -3.87 -6.34 -4.50
CA ILE A 111 -3.10 -7.36 -3.83
C ILE A 111 -3.27 -7.20 -2.34
N GLY A 112 -3.89 -8.20 -1.72
CA GLY A 112 -4.09 -8.25 -0.28
C GLY A 112 -2.99 -9.05 0.41
N TYR A 113 -2.50 -8.50 1.53
CA TYR A 113 -1.64 -9.19 2.48
C TYR A 113 -2.32 -9.26 3.82
N TYR A 114 -2.35 -10.43 4.42
CA TYR A 114 -2.78 -10.56 5.80
C TYR A 114 -1.78 -9.91 6.74
N VAL A 115 -2.31 -9.25 7.74
CA VAL A 115 -1.55 -8.61 8.81
C VAL A 115 -2.06 -9.19 10.13
N ASN A 116 -1.15 -9.71 10.94
CA ASN A 116 -1.46 -10.19 12.27
C ASN A 116 -0.96 -9.19 13.33
N ASN A 117 -1.85 -8.74 14.19
CA ASN A 117 -1.55 -7.84 15.29
C ASN A 117 -1.70 -8.59 16.60
N GLU A 118 -0.61 -8.78 17.31
CA GLU A 118 -0.55 -9.53 18.57
C GLU A 118 0.17 -8.74 19.65
N ALA A 119 -0.31 -8.85 20.88
CA ALA A 119 0.42 -8.40 22.07
C ALA A 119 1.26 -9.56 22.63
N PRO A 120 2.44 -9.29 23.23
CA PRO A 120 3.22 -10.30 23.94
C PRO A 120 2.40 -10.93 25.05
N GLU A 121 2.65 -12.21 25.33
CA GLU A 121 1.96 -12.94 26.41
C GLU A 121 2.13 -12.24 27.75
N GLY A 122 1.02 -12.07 28.47
CA GLY A 122 1.02 -11.41 29.78
C GLY A 122 1.09 -9.88 29.74
N VAL A 123 1.10 -9.28 28.55
CA VAL A 123 1.11 -7.82 28.37
C VAL A 123 -0.27 -7.36 27.90
N GLU A 124 -0.79 -6.31 28.53
CA GLU A 124 -2.04 -5.72 28.10
C GLU A 124 -1.93 -5.15 26.67
N PRO A 125 -2.89 -5.47 25.78
CA PRO A 125 -2.88 -4.95 24.42
C PRO A 125 -3.08 -3.44 24.39
N THR A 126 -2.04 -2.72 23.99
CA THR A 126 -2.07 -1.27 23.76
C THR A 126 -1.42 -0.95 22.41
N VAL A 127 -1.59 0.25 21.92
CA VAL A 127 -0.93 0.72 20.70
C VAL A 127 0.60 0.52 20.77
N GLN A 128 1.20 0.65 21.94
CA GLN A 128 2.64 0.49 22.14
C GLN A 128 3.09 -0.95 22.28
N SER A 129 2.22 -1.85 22.76
CA SER A 129 2.57 -3.25 23.01
C SER A 129 2.23 -4.19 21.86
N VAL A 130 1.33 -3.79 20.96
CA VAL A 130 0.92 -4.61 19.83
C VAL A 130 2.02 -4.65 18.77
N VAL A 131 2.40 -5.87 18.37
CA VAL A 131 3.35 -6.12 17.29
C VAL A 131 2.58 -6.50 16.04
N ARG A 132 2.88 -5.80 14.94
CA ARG A 132 2.31 -6.07 13.63
C ARG A 132 3.23 -6.96 12.81
N THR A 133 2.68 -8.06 12.30
CA THR A 133 3.37 -8.96 11.40
C THR A 133 2.65 -9.02 10.07
N LEU A 134 3.34 -8.67 8.98
CA LEU A 134 2.83 -8.76 7.63
C LEU A 134 3.16 -10.13 7.04
N LEU A 135 2.15 -10.88 6.59
CA LEU A 135 2.32 -12.17 5.94
C LEU A 135 2.59 -11.98 4.44
N ALA A 136 3.82 -11.58 4.13
CA ALA A 136 4.23 -11.19 2.78
C ALA A 136 4.40 -12.35 1.80
N ASP A 137 4.51 -13.58 2.30
CA ASP A 137 4.68 -14.81 1.53
C ASP A 137 3.37 -15.37 0.96
N GLN A 138 2.22 -14.84 1.40
CA GLN A 138 0.90 -15.30 1.00
C GLN A 138 0.03 -14.18 0.41
N PRO A 139 0.44 -13.56 -0.71
CA PRO A 139 -0.35 -12.50 -1.33
C PRO A 139 -1.63 -13.05 -1.97
N ARG A 140 -2.70 -12.30 -1.80
CA ARG A 140 -3.97 -12.52 -2.52
C ARG A 140 -4.05 -11.54 -3.68
N VAL A 141 -3.91 -12.04 -4.90
CA VAL A 141 -3.88 -11.22 -6.11
C VAL A 141 -5.22 -11.28 -6.82
N THR A 142 -5.86 -10.15 -6.96
CA THR A 142 -7.08 -9.96 -7.75
C THR A 142 -6.76 -9.10 -8.96
N ARG A 143 -7.19 -9.52 -10.13
CA ARG A 143 -7.02 -8.83 -11.40
C ARG A 143 -8.38 -8.52 -11.99
N LEU A 144 -8.55 -7.28 -12.42
CA LEU A 144 -9.75 -6.78 -13.03
C LEU A 144 -9.45 -6.35 -14.45
N ASP A 145 -10.34 -6.65 -15.38
CA ASP A 145 -10.24 -6.16 -16.74
C ASP A 145 -10.68 -4.69 -16.78
N ILE A 146 -9.91 -3.87 -17.45
CA ILE A 146 -10.19 -2.46 -17.64
C ILE A 146 -10.04 -2.06 -19.10
N ASP A 147 -10.59 -0.92 -19.45
CA ASP A 147 -10.41 -0.32 -20.78
C ASP A 147 -9.11 0.50 -20.82
N TRP A 148 -8.09 -0.05 -21.44
CA TRP A 148 -6.78 0.59 -21.60
C TRP A 148 -6.75 1.67 -22.67
N SER A 149 -7.81 1.81 -23.47
CA SER A 149 -7.92 2.83 -24.52
C SER A 149 -8.39 4.18 -24.00
N VAL A 150 -8.85 4.25 -22.78
CA VAL A 150 -9.28 5.50 -22.15
C VAL A 150 -8.09 6.45 -22.05
N PRO A 151 -8.19 7.65 -22.66
CA PRO A 151 -7.09 8.61 -22.55
C PRO A 151 -6.99 9.18 -21.14
N PRO A 152 -5.78 9.52 -20.66
CA PRO A 152 -5.64 10.27 -19.43
C PRO A 152 -6.35 11.64 -19.55
N PRO A 153 -6.80 12.21 -18.42
CA PRO A 153 -7.34 13.56 -18.42
C PRO A 153 -6.27 14.54 -18.96
N PRO A 154 -6.68 15.61 -19.62
CA PRO A 154 -5.74 16.63 -20.07
C PRO A 154 -5.02 17.19 -18.83
N GLU A 155 -3.69 17.35 -18.96
CA GLU A 155 -2.92 18.04 -17.93
C GLU A 155 -3.47 19.47 -17.82
N GLU A 156 -3.98 19.84 -16.65
CA GLU A 156 -4.35 21.23 -16.38
C GLU A 156 -3.04 22.02 -16.24
N GLU A 157 -2.84 22.93 -17.18
CA GLU A 157 -1.75 23.91 -17.12
C GLU A 157 -1.97 24.96 -16.03
#